data_42e4a5199f650fecd525d921d2f74d74
#
_entry.id   42e4a5199f650fecd525d921d2f74d74
#
_cell.length_a   1.000
_cell.length_b   1.000
_cell.length_c   1.000
_cell.angle_alpha   90.00
_cell.angle_beta   90.00
_cell.angle_gamma   90.00
#
_symmetry.space_group_name_H-M   'P 1'
#
loop_
_entity.id
_entity.type
_entity.pdbx_description
1 polymer ?
#
loop_
_entity_poly.entity_id
_entity_poly.type
_entity_poly.pdbx_seq_one_letter_code
_entity_poly.pdbx_strand_id
1 'polypeptide(L)'
;MISKLIRLIPRRYRLKIKEIIGYSSYANFNFKVEIKKTKSPKHFHFANIVGSHRASNLLEPSLAKFLVERGHKVSVTLCDAALPACLACSIWNQAPKRQFDDIFDTPQSLNLCGGCFSPAKKSWETTGAKILKLSDSKTNKVVTNNFIDKLLIFNGVDLSEDVIAGCLRFLCKGNVSSISQELWNAYSDAAVTVASFYDTFFDNEKIDLVISVHGIYIPHGIVNKIMKQKDIEFYNYNTSYREKRFYFTRNNTYHHILPTETDKELNLSATSDEEIALINDYLLSRSRGSQDWQQFNNEPDNNVRQYLSKQNFRMDKPTAVLFTNVVWDARLHFFDNTYQDMVSWINDTIKTFSQMPERNLIIRTHPGEVISHSKSRERLKDLESIKYLPDNVIFIDAEEKISSYELARYSDLNLVYASKVSIELCGMEAPIITCGDAWIKNKSATITPKSEIDYIQYISGDWSNLNKLCNKRNGLAYAHYIFERKPLKFNFLKPSNDRKSFYIDTKSLKFDIENFEENSFIKIENSIQKHL
;
A
#
# COMPACT_ATOMS: atom_id res chain seq x y z
N MET A 1 -21.17 -14.05 -18.49
CA MET A 1 -22.65 -14.21 -18.37
C MET A 1 -23.07 -14.51 -16.93
N ILE A 2 -22.51 -15.49 -16.25
CA ILE A 2 -22.81 -15.91 -14.85
C ILE A 2 -22.68 -14.74 -13.85
N SER A 3 -21.67 -13.89 -13.95
CA SER A 3 -21.46 -12.75 -13.03
C SER A 3 -22.55 -11.67 -13.11
N LYS A 4 -23.22 -11.52 -14.24
CA LYS A 4 -24.37 -10.59 -14.42
C LYS A 4 -25.64 -11.17 -13.77
N LEU A 5 -25.88 -12.48 -13.89
CA LEU A 5 -27.01 -13.16 -13.27
C LEU A 5 -26.91 -13.17 -11.72
N ILE A 6 -25.71 -13.38 -11.18
CA ILE A 6 -25.50 -13.32 -9.71
C ILE A 6 -25.82 -11.94 -9.14
N ARG A 7 -25.69 -10.86 -9.92
CA ARG A 7 -26.05 -9.50 -9.45
C ARG A 7 -27.54 -9.28 -9.24
N LEU A 8 -28.41 -10.08 -9.85
CA LEU A 8 -29.87 -10.02 -9.69
C LEU A 8 -30.37 -10.76 -8.46
N ILE A 9 -29.53 -11.56 -7.82
CA ILE A 9 -29.89 -12.36 -6.65
C ILE A 9 -29.70 -11.53 -5.37
N PRO A 10 -30.61 -11.58 -4.37
CA PRO A 10 -30.43 -10.89 -3.11
C PRO A 10 -29.08 -11.21 -2.45
N ARG A 11 -28.42 -10.20 -1.84
CA ARG A 11 -27.04 -10.27 -1.32
C ARG A 11 -26.79 -11.49 -0.40
N ARG A 12 -27.79 -11.86 0.44
CA ARG A 12 -27.75 -13.02 1.35
C ARG A 12 -27.56 -14.38 0.63
N TYR A 13 -28.04 -14.50 -0.61
CA TYR A 13 -27.93 -15.74 -1.40
C TYR A 13 -26.70 -15.69 -2.33
N ARG A 14 -26.20 -14.50 -2.69
CA ARG A 14 -25.01 -14.36 -3.55
C ARG A 14 -23.77 -14.98 -2.93
N LEU A 15 -23.62 -14.89 -1.60
CA LEU A 15 -22.50 -15.48 -0.87
C LEU A 15 -22.55 -17.01 -0.96
N LYS A 16 -23.71 -17.63 -0.71
CA LYS A 16 -23.89 -19.08 -0.83
C LYS A 16 -23.64 -19.60 -2.25
N ILE A 17 -24.11 -18.87 -3.26
CA ILE A 17 -23.91 -19.26 -4.67
C ILE A 17 -22.43 -19.12 -5.06
N LYS A 18 -21.73 -18.09 -4.59
CA LYS A 18 -20.30 -17.94 -4.80
C LYS A 18 -19.48 -19.04 -4.11
N GLU A 19 -19.91 -19.50 -2.93
CA GLU A 19 -19.32 -20.66 -2.25
C GLU A 19 -19.48 -21.94 -3.08
N ILE A 20 -20.68 -22.19 -3.62
CA ILE A 20 -21.00 -23.39 -4.42
C ILE A 20 -20.18 -23.43 -5.72
N ILE A 21 -19.93 -22.27 -6.36
CA ILE A 21 -19.18 -22.20 -7.63
C ILE A 21 -17.67 -21.94 -7.42
N GLY A 22 -17.16 -22.13 -6.19
CA GLY A 22 -15.73 -21.98 -5.88
C GLY A 22 -15.21 -20.54 -5.84
N TYR A 23 -16.11 -19.54 -5.84
CA TYR A 23 -15.78 -18.11 -5.69
C TYR A 23 -15.92 -17.64 -4.24
N SER A 24 -15.65 -18.50 -3.27
CA SER A 24 -15.66 -18.10 -1.86
C SER A 24 -14.58 -17.06 -1.59
N SER A 25 -14.98 -15.89 -1.10
CA SER A 25 -14.05 -14.91 -0.54
C SER A 25 -13.58 -15.30 0.88
N TYR A 26 -14.06 -16.40 1.39
CA TYR A 26 -13.76 -16.97 2.70
C TYR A 26 -13.41 -18.43 2.51
N ALA A 27 -12.18 -18.78 2.81
CA ALA A 27 -11.74 -20.16 2.69
C ALA A 27 -12.22 -20.98 3.88
N ASN A 28 -12.55 -22.26 3.61
CA ASN A 28 -12.80 -23.25 4.64
C ASN A 28 -11.54 -24.08 4.83
N PHE A 29 -10.99 -24.05 6.05
CA PHE A 29 -9.74 -24.74 6.41
C PHE A 29 -9.99 -26.07 7.12
N ASN A 30 -11.22 -26.63 7.07
CA ASN A 30 -11.57 -27.95 7.59
C ASN A 30 -10.98 -29.08 6.72
N PHE A 31 -9.70 -29.10 6.55
CA PHE A 31 -8.96 -30.19 5.93
C PHE A 31 -7.87 -30.69 6.90
N LYS A 32 -7.59 -31.99 6.83
CA LYS A 32 -6.50 -32.61 7.60
C LYS A 32 -5.20 -32.52 6.82
N VAL A 33 -4.12 -32.24 7.53
CA VAL A 33 -2.73 -32.32 7.07
C VAL A 33 -1.93 -33.15 8.08
N GLU A 34 -0.93 -33.87 7.57
CA GLU A 34 -0.02 -34.63 8.41
C GLU A 34 1.36 -33.96 8.33
N ILE A 35 1.68 -33.16 9.34
CA ILE A 35 2.97 -32.47 9.41
C ILE A 35 3.59 -32.64 10.79
N LYS A 36 4.93 -32.61 10.80
CA LYS A 36 5.71 -32.70 12.03
C LYS A 36 5.45 -31.50 12.93
N LYS A 37 5.09 -31.75 14.19
CA LYS A 37 4.92 -30.68 15.19
C LYS A 37 6.25 -30.12 15.63
N THR A 38 6.27 -28.83 15.98
CA THR A 38 7.44 -28.18 16.56
C THR A 38 7.72 -28.72 17.97
N LYS A 39 9.02 -28.73 18.36
CA LYS A 39 9.43 -29.04 19.72
C LYS A 39 9.40 -27.81 20.65
N SER A 40 9.28 -26.60 20.08
CA SER A 40 9.28 -25.32 20.82
C SER A 40 8.04 -24.50 20.43
N PRO A 41 6.86 -24.84 20.97
CA PRO A 41 5.63 -24.09 20.69
C PRO A 41 5.78 -22.62 21.10
N LYS A 42 5.24 -21.73 20.25
CA LYS A 42 5.21 -20.29 20.41
C LYS A 42 3.78 -19.78 20.38
N HIS A 43 3.55 -18.54 20.83
CA HIS A 43 2.27 -17.88 20.70
C HIS A 43 2.31 -16.82 19.59
N PHE A 44 1.63 -17.11 18.49
CA PHE A 44 1.39 -16.17 17.39
C PHE A 44 0.05 -15.48 17.55
N HIS A 45 0.02 -14.18 17.35
CA HIS A 45 -1.22 -13.41 17.34
C HIS A 45 -1.40 -12.69 16.01
N PHE A 46 -2.62 -12.77 15.44
CA PHE A 46 -2.99 -12.05 14.22
C PHE A 46 -3.87 -10.85 14.56
N ALA A 47 -3.41 -9.65 14.20
CA ALA A 47 -4.17 -8.42 14.37
C ALA A 47 -5.10 -8.16 13.17
N ASN A 48 -5.96 -9.13 12.83
CA ASN A 48 -6.91 -9.07 11.72
C ASN A 48 -8.21 -8.37 12.14
N ILE A 49 -8.13 -7.08 12.47
CA ILE A 49 -9.27 -6.33 13.01
C ILE A 49 -10.37 -6.15 11.95
N VAL A 50 -9.99 -5.85 10.70
CA VAL A 50 -10.95 -5.60 9.60
C VAL A 50 -11.22 -6.86 8.81
N GLY A 51 -12.21 -7.63 9.23
CA GLY A 51 -12.58 -8.91 8.64
C GLY A 51 -13.07 -8.85 7.18
N SER A 52 -13.29 -7.69 6.61
CA SER A 52 -13.56 -7.52 5.17
C SER A 52 -12.32 -7.22 4.33
N HIS A 53 -11.14 -7.06 4.96
CA HIS A 53 -9.89 -6.85 4.22
C HIS A 53 -9.47 -8.14 3.52
N ARG A 54 -9.55 -8.15 2.19
CA ARG A 54 -9.50 -9.39 1.42
C ARG A 54 -8.14 -10.10 1.51
N ALA A 55 -7.05 -9.36 1.46
CA ALA A 55 -5.71 -9.95 1.52
C ALA A 55 -5.48 -10.66 2.85
N SER A 56 -5.82 -10.01 3.98
CA SER A 56 -5.66 -10.60 5.31
C SER A 56 -6.56 -11.81 5.52
N ASN A 57 -7.81 -11.77 5.07
CA ASN A 57 -8.74 -12.89 5.23
C ASN A 57 -8.41 -14.15 4.42
N LEU A 58 -7.45 -14.08 3.52
CA LEU A 58 -6.97 -15.25 2.78
C LEU A 58 -5.61 -15.70 3.28
N LEU A 59 -4.67 -14.77 3.44
CA LEU A 59 -3.31 -15.09 3.87
C LEU A 59 -3.24 -15.49 5.34
N GLU A 60 -3.78 -14.66 6.24
CA GLU A 60 -3.62 -14.89 7.68
C GLU A 60 -4.27 -16.19 8.18
N PRO A 61 -5.54 -16.54 7.80
CA PRO A 61 -6.08 -17.85 8.18
C PRO A 61 -5.30 -19.03 7.59
N SER A 62 -4.66 -18.86 6.41
CA SER A 62 -3.79 -19.90 5.83
C SER A 62 -2.54 -20.10 6.66
N LEU A 63 -1.90 -19.01 7.10
CA LEU A 63 -0.76 -19.03 8.02
C LEU A 63 -1.17 -19.60 9.39
N ALA A 64 -2.30 -19.18 9.91
CA ALA A 64 -2.83 -19.66 11.19
C ALA A 64 -3.09 -21.17 11.15
N LYS A 65 -3.69 -21.69 10.07
CA LYS A 65 -3.89 -23.14 9.88
C LYS A 65 -2.57 -23.89 9.94
N PHE A 66 -1.55 -23.44 9.21
CA PHE A 66 -0.21 -24.02 9.27
C PHE A 66 0.36 -24.02 10.70
N LEU A 67 0.35 -22.84 11.37
CA LEU A 67 0.95 -22.71 12.70
C LEU A 67 0.24 -23.56 13.76
N VAL A 68 -1.11 -23.67 13.69
CA VAL A 68 -1.89 -24.54 14.57
C VAL A 68 -1.51 -26.01 14.33
N GLU A 69 -1.41 -26.46 13.09
CA GLU A 69 -1.03 -27.84 12.76
C GLU A 69 0.41 -28.15 13.19
N ARG A 70 1.31 -27.14 13.18
CA ARG A 70 2.66 -27.25 13.74
C ARG A 70 2.67 -27.38 15.27
N GLY A 71 1.55 -27.10 15.95
CA GLY A 71 1.42 -27.17 17.41
C GLY A 71 1.68 -25.85 18.14
N HIS A 72 1.70 -24.73 17.46
CA HIS A 72 1.78 -23.39 18.08
C HIS A 72 0.45 -22.97 18.68
N LYS A 73 0.49 -22.10 19.71
CA LYS A 73 -0.69 -21.35 20.17
C LYS A 73 -0.94 -20.22 19.17
N VAL A 74 -2.17 -20.14 18.65
CA VAL A 74 -2.53 -19.11 17.68
C VAL A 74 -3.81 -18.41 18.14
N SER A 75 -3.81 -17.08 18.08
CA SER A 75 -4.96 -16.23 18.38
C SER A 75 -5.14 -15.14 17.32
N VAL A 76 -6.37 -14.64 17.20
CA VAL A 76 -6.72 -13.56 16.29
C VAL A 76 -7.67 -12.58 16.96
N THR A 77 -7.52 -11.28 16.72
CA THR A 77 -8.51 -10.25 17.10
C THR A 77 -9.34 -9.86 15.89
N LEU A 78 -10.67 -9.94 16.02
CA LEU A 78 -11.64 -9.48 15.03
C LEU A 78 -12.50 -8.35 15.61
N CYS A 79 -12.79 -7.32 14.81
CA CYS A 79 -13.75 -6.29 15.16
C CYS A 79 -15.19 -6.86 15.01
N ASP A 80 -15.91 -6.89 16.10
CA ASP A 80 -17.32 -7.32 16.19
C ASP A 80 -18.28 -6.11 16.21
N ALA A 81 -18.04 -5.13 15.35
CA ALA A 81 -18.74 -3.87 15.22
C ALA A 81 -18.41 -2.84 16.34
N ALA A 82 -17.29 -3.00 17.03
CA ALA A 82 -16.88 -2.10 18.12
C ALA A 82 -16.37 -0.74 17.64
N LEU A 83 -15.94 -0.61 16.37
CA LEU A 83 -15.32 0.62 15.86
C LEU A 83 -16.35 1.55 15.21
N PRO A 84 -16.44 2.83 15.64
CA PRO A 84 -17.29 3.82 14.99
C PRO A 84 -16.75 4.29 13.63
N ALA A 85 -15.47 4.08 13.35
CA ALA A 85 -14.83 4.34 12.06
C ALA A 85 -13.72 3.32 11.78
N CYS A 86 -13.51 2.97 10.52
CA CYS A 86 -12.44 2.04 10.13
C CYS A 86 -12.17 2.08 8.62
N LEU A 87 -11.19 1.31 8.17
CA LEU A 87 -10.82 1.17 6.76
C LEU A 87 -12.02 0.79 5.85
N ALA A 88 -13.01 0.02 6.35
CA ALA A 88 -14.18 -0.35 5.57
C ALA A 88 -15.04 0.86 5.16
N CYS A 89 -15.09 1.92 5.97
CA CYS A 89 -15.78 3.17 5.64
C CYS A 89 -15.13 3.86 4.44
N SER A 90 -13.79 3.93 4.42
CA SER A 90 -13.04 4.52 3.31
C SER A 90 -13.25 3.74 2.02
N ILE A 91 -13.16 2.41 2.06
CA ILE A 91 -13.40 1.54 0.90
C ILE A 91 -14.84 1.70 0.38
N TRP A 92 -15.81 1.83 1.28
CA TRP A 92 -17.20 2.08 0.91
C TRP A 92 -17.39 3.44 0.25
N ASN A 93 -16.80 4.50 0.80
CA ASN A 93 -16.90 5.85 0.25
C ASN A 93 -16.24 5.99 -1.13
N GLN A 94 -15.21 5.18 -1.42
CA GLN A 94 -14.51 5.12 -2.70
C GLN A 94 -15.22 4.25 -3.77
N ALA A 95 -16.33 3.59 -3.42
CA ALA A 95 -17.00 2.68 -4.34
C ALA A 95 -17.49 3.39 -5.63
N PRO A 96 -17.37 2.76 -6.84
CA PRO A 96 -17.57 3.43 -8.14
C PRO A 96 -18.95 4.04 -8.34
N LYS A 97 -19.97 3.55 -7.64
CA LYS A 97 -21.37 3.96 -7.79
C LYS A 97 -21.82 5.00 -6.78
N ARG A 98 -20.94 5.40 -5.85
CA ARG A 98 -21.26 6.43 -4.88
C ARG A 98 -20.80 7.79 -5.37
N GLN A 99 -21.69 8.78 -5.23
CA GLN A 99 -21.25 10.16 -5.09
C GLN A 99 -20.54 10.25 -3.74
N PHE A 100 -19.41 10.94 -3.70
CA PHE A 100 -18.75 11.22 -2.44
C PHE A 100 -19.69 11.99 -1.53
N ASP A 101 -19.85 11.47 -0.32
CA ASP A 101 -20.61 12.13 0.72
C ASP A 101 -19.64 12.77 1.71
N ASP A 102 -19.84 14.04 2.05
CA ASP A 102 -19.08 14.70 3.10
C ASP A 102 -19.64 14.34 4.48
N ILE A 103 -20.82 13.75 4.52
CA ILE A 103 -21.47 13.26 5.74
C ILE A 103 -20.82 11.93 6.10
N PHE A 104 -20.28 11.86 7.32
CA PHE A 104 -19.73 10.63 7.86
C PHE A 104 -20.85 9.74 8.39
N ASP A 105 -20.98 8.57 7.79
CA ASP A 105 -21.83 7.48 8.28
C ASP A 105 -20.98 6.40 8.96
N THR A 106 -21.41 5.92 10.13
CA THR A 106 -20.72 4.83 10.83
C THR A 106 -20.81 3.52 10.05
N PRO A 107 -19.85 2.59 10.22
CA PRO A 107 -19.90 1.28 9.56
C PRO A 107 -21.15 0.48 9.95
N GLN A 108 -21.69 0.72 11.14
CA GLN A 108 -22.91 0.09 11.64
C GLN A 108 -24.14 0.61 10.88
N SER A 109 -24.28 1.95 10.73
CA SER A 109 -25.40 2.55 9.98
C SER A 109 -25.39 2.14 8.50
N LEU A 110 -24.20 1.94 7.92
CA LEU A 110 -24.02 1.46 6.55
C LEU A 110 -24.17 -0.07 6.39
N ASN A 111 -24.48 -0.82 7.46
CA ASN A 111 -24.55 -2.28 7.48
C ASN A 111 -23.28 -2.97 6.96
N LEU A 112 -22.09 -2.38 7.15
CA LEU A 112 -20.82 -2.96 6.71
C LEU A 112 -20.33 -4.06 7.64
N CYS A 113 -20.59 -3.91 8.96
CA CYS A 113 -20.05 -4.80 10.00
C CYS A 113 -20.53 -6.24 9.88
N GLY A 114 -21.81 -6.48 9.52
CA GLY A 114 -22.34 -7.83 9.32
C GLY A 114 -21.65 -8.59 8.17
N GLY A 115 -21.28 -7.87 7.08
CA GLY A 115 -20.53 -8.43 5.96
C GLY A 115 -19.01 -8.52 6.22
N CYS A 116 -18.55 -7.95 7.31
CA CYS A 116 -17.16 -7.94 7.75
C CYS A 116 -16.89 -9.07 8.76
N PHE A 117 -17.52 -9.02 9.91
CA PHE A 117 -17.27 -9.92 11.05
C PHE A 117 -17.68 -11.37 10.82
N SER A 118 -18.96 -11.62 10.45
CA SER A 118 -19.48 -12.99 10.42
C SER A 118 -18.76 -13.91 9.44
N PRO A 119 -18.44 -13.47 8.20
CA PRO A 119 -17.69 -14.31 7.29
C PRO A 119 -16.24 -14.54 7.73
N ALA A 120 -15.56 -13.49 8.24
CA ALA A 120 -14.21 -13.64 8.76
C ALA A 120 -14.19 -14.64 9.93
N LYS A 121 -15.10 -14.49 10.91
CA LYS A 121 -15.24 -15.41 12.03
C LYS A 121 -15.37 -16.86 11.57
N LYS A 122 -16.25 -17.14 10.59
CA LYS A 122 -16.43 -18.50 10.05
C LYS A 122 -15.14 -19.07 9.45
N SER A 123 -14.37 -18.25 8.74
CA SER A 123 -13.07 -18.67 8.18
C SER A 123 -12.09 -19.01 9.29
N TRP A 124 -11.96 -18.14 10.29
CA TRP A 124 -11.05 -18.33 11.40
C TRP A 124 -11.42 -19.51 12.31
N GLU A 125 -12.71 -19.78 12.55
CA GLU A 125 -13.18 -20.95 13.31
C GLU A 125 -12.68 -22.27 12.72
N THR A 126 -12.46 -22.32 11.41
CA THR A 126 -11.98 -23.54 10.72
C THR A 126 -10.45 -23.71 10.77
N THR A 127 -9.71 -22.75 11.28
CA THR A 127 -8.24 -22.85 11.42
C THR A 127 -7.79 -23.51 12.70
N GLY A 128 -8.62 -23.47 13.76
CA GLY A 128 -8.26 -23.87 15.12
C GLY A 128 -7.67 -22.75 15.98
N ALA A 129 -7.56 -21.52 15.48
CA ALA A 129 -7.09 -20.37 16.24
C ALA A 129 -8.14 -19.87 17.26
N LYS A 130 -7.67 -19.33 18.40
CA LYS A 130 -8.55 -18.65 19.38
C LYS A 130 -8.98 -17.29 18.85
N ILE A 131 -10.29 -17.06 18.72
CA ILE A 131 -10.85 -15.78 18.28
C ILE A 131 -11.13 -14.90 19.50
N LEU A 132 -10.61 -13.67 19.46
CA LEU A 132 -10.88 -12.59 20.41
C LEU A 132 -11.71 -11.51 19.72
N LYS A 133 -12.59 -10.87 20.47
CA LYS A 133 -13.41 -9.76 19.97
C LYS A 133 -12.86 -8.43 20.47
N LEU A 134 -12.87 -7.44 19.62
CA LEU A 134 -12.38 -6.12 19.98
C LEU A 134 -13.23 -5.44 21.07
N SER A 135 -14.54 -5.77 21.15
CA SER A 135 -15.45 -5.27 22.18
C SER A 135 -15.17 -5.81 23.58
N ASP A 136 -14.33 -6.85 23.73
CA ASP A 136 -14.02 -7.45 25.04
C ASP A 136 -13.13 -6.52 25.91
N SER A 137 -12.66 -5.38 25.37
CA SER A 137 -11.85 -4.39 26.08
C SER A 137 -12.70 -3.43 26.92
N LYS A 138 -12.23 -3.17 28.15
CA LYS A 138 -12.70 -2.07 28.99
C LYS A 138 -11.51 -1.15 29.26
N THR A 139 -11.71 0.17 29.10
CA THR A 139 -10.63 1.14 29.33
C THR A 139 -10.96 2.09 30.48
N ASN A 140 -9.93 2.36 31.32
CA ASN A 140 -9.88 3.45 32.28
C ASN A 140 -8.60 4.29 32.06
N LYS A 141 -8.08 4.31 30.83
CA LYS A 141 -6.78 4.93 30.50
C LYS A 141 -6.91 6.44 30.26
N VAL A 142 -5.78 7.14 30.44
CA VAL A 142 -5.70 8.58 30.22
C VAL A 142 -5.70 8.88 28.71
N VAL A 143 -6.65 9.71 28.28
CA VAL A 143 -6.78 10.12 26.88
C VAL A 143 -6.80 11.65 26.81
N THR A 144 -5.93 12.23 25.98
CA THR A 144 -6.01 13.63 25.56
C THR A 144 -6.50 13.67 24.11
N ASN A 145 -7.64 14.33 23.89
CA ASN A 145 -8.21 14.50 22.55
C ASN A 145 -8.51 15.99 22.31
N ASN A 146 -7.81 16.58 21.34
CA ASN A 146 -8.01 17.99 20.96
C ASN A 146 -8.20 18.08 19.44
N PHE A 147 -9.42 18.44 19.05
CA PHE A 147 -9.79 18.61 17.64
C PHE A 147 -9.08 19.79 16.98
N ILE A 148 -8.88 20.92 17.68
CA ILE A 148 -8.30 22.14 17.11
C ILE A 148 -6.86 21.84 16.65
N ASP A 149 -6.07 21.26 17.55
CA ASP A 149 -4.67 20.92 17.30
C ASP A 149 -4.49 19.58 16.57
N LYS A 150 -5.61 18.87 16.28
CA LYS A 150 -5.58 17.50 15.74
C LYS A 150 -4.69 16.56 16.55
N LEU A 151 -4.79 16.65 17.88
CA LEU A 151 -3.97 15.91 18.82
C LEU A 151 -4.78 14.80 19.50
N LEU A 152 -4.29 13.56 19.42
CA LEU A 152 -4.82 12.42 20.16
C LEU A 152 -3.67 11.67 20.84
N ILE A 153 -3.63 11.69 22.17
CA ILE A 153 -2.64 10.94 22.96
C ILE A 153 -3.37 9.92 23.84
N PHE A 154 -2.94 8.66 23.75
CA PHE A 154 -3.43 7.55 24.55
C PHE A 154 -2.28 7.01 25.40
N ASN A 155 -2.39 7.11 26.74
CA ASN A 155 -1.39 6.60 27.68
C ASN A 155 0.07 6.97 27.31
N GLY A 156 0.27 8.22 26.88
CA GLY A 156 1.56 8.76 26.44
C GLY A 156 1.95 8.44 24.98
N VAL A 157 1.16 7.66 24.24
CA VAL A 157 1.39 7.37 22.82
C VAL A 157 0.62 8.36 21.95
N ASP A 158 1.32 9.03 21.04
CA ASP A 158 0.70 9.90 20.03
C ASP A 158 0.08 9.07 18.91
N LEU A 159 -1.25 9.16 18.79
CA LEU A 159 -2.07 8.49 17.77
C LEU A 159 -2.57 9.44 16.68
N SER A 160 -2.23 10.73 16.78
CA SER A 160 -2.78 11.82 15.96
C SER A 160 -2.62 11.56 14.46
N GLU A 161 -1.42 11.15 14.05
CA GLU A 161 -1.08 10.94 12.65
C GLU A 161 -1.97 9.87 11.99
N ASP A 162 -2.18 8.73 12.64
CA ASP A 162 -3.03 7.66 12.10
C ASP A 162 -4.51 8.07 12.04
N VAL A 163 -4.97 8.89 12.99
CA VAL A 163 -6.33 9.47 12.97
C VAL A 163 -6.47 10.43 11.79
N ILE A 164 -5.53 11.38 11.62
CA ILE A 164 -5.52 12.31 10.48
C ILE A 164 -5.49 11.52 9.16
N ALA A 165 -4.58 10.57 9.05
CA ALA A 165 -4.46 9.73 7.84
C ALA A 165 -5.76 8.95 7.54
N GLY A 166 -6.41 8.41 8.57
CA GLY A 166 -7.70 7.72 8.45
C GLY A 166 -8.81 8.65 7.94
N CYS A 167 -8.89 9.87 8.50
CA CYS A 167 -9.84 10.90 8.05
C CYS A 167 -9.59 11.34 6.59
N LEU A 168 -8.34 11.64 6.23
CA LEU A 168 -7.98 12.04 4.87
C LEU A 168 -8.29 10.93 3.85
N ARG A 169 -8.00 9.68 4.21
CA ARG A 169 -8.35 8.52 3.39
C ARG A 169 -9.86 8.39 3.20
N PHE A 170 -10.67 8.60 4.25
CA PHE A 170 -12.13 8.61 4.14
C PHE A 170 -12.61 9.72 3.20
N LEU A 171 -12.10 10.94 3.38
CA LEU A 171 -12.44 12.10 2.57
C LEU A 171 -11.90 12.00 1.14
N CYS A 172 -10.87 11.20 0.87
CA CYS A 172 -10.11 11.19 -0.38
C CYS A 172 -9.52 12.58 -0.71
N LYS A 173 -9.08 13.32 0.31
CA LYS A 173 -8.50 14.67 0.24
C LYS A 173 -7.14 14.72 0.92
N GLY A 174 -6.23 15.55 0.41
CA GLY A 174 -4.93 15.80 1.03
C GLY A 174 -4.93 16.89 2.10
N ASN A 175 -5.95 17.75 2.15
CA ASN A 175 -6.00 18.89 3.03
C ASN A 175 -6.56 18.55 4.42
N VAL A 176 -5.74 18.71 5.48
CA VAL A 176 -6.11 18.43 6.88
C VAL A 176 -7.24 19.35 7.38
N SER A 177 -7.35 20.58 6.87
CA SER A 177 -8.44 21.49 7.26
C SER A 177 -9.82 21.00 6.83
N SER A 178 -9.92 20.06 5.91
CA SER A 178 -11.18 19.45 5.48
C SER A 178 -11.78 18.47 6.50
N ILE A 179 -11.06 18.13 7.57
CA ILE A 179 -11.51 17.18 8.61
C ILE A 179 -12.50 17.87 9.53
N SER A 180 -13.77 17.43 9.53
CA SER A 180 -14.79 17.89 10.46
C SER A 180 -14.57 17.34 11.88
N GLN A 181 -15.14 18.01 12.89
CA GLN A 181 -15.06 17.53 14.27
C GLN A 181 -15.72 16.16 14.46
N GLU A 182 -16.84 15.92 13.79
CA GLU A 182 -17.55 14.64 13.85
C GLU A 182 -16.68 13.49 13.31
N LEU A 183 -16.07 13.71 12.14
CA LEU A 183 -15.16 12.72 11.53
C LEU A 183 -13.95 12.47 12.41
N TRP A 184 -13.34 13.54 12.95
CA TRP A 184 -12.23 13.43 13.90
C TRP A 184 -12.60 12.60 15.13
N ASN A 185 -13.73 12.88 15.76
CA ASN A 185 -14.19 12.17 16.94
C ASN A 185 -14.40 10.69 16.64
N ALA A 186 -15.05 10.34 15.54
CA ALA A 186 -15.29 8.95 15.18
C ALA A 186 -13.98 8.15 14.97
N TYR A 187 -12.99 8.74 14.28
CA TYR A 187 -11.69 8.09 14.09
C TYR A 187 -10.84 8.07 15.37
N SER A 188 -10.94 9.11 16.22
CA SER A 188 -10.28 9.14 17.54
C SER A 188 -10.85 8.06 18.46
N ASP A 189 -12.16 7.92 18.56
CA ASP A 189 -12.81 6.89 19.37
C ASP A 189 -12.45 5.48 18.88
N ALA A 190 -12.37 5.29 17.57
CA ALA A 190 -11.90 4.04 17.00
C ALA A 190 -10.43 3.76 17.37
N ALA A 191 -9.56 4.76 17.32
CA ALA A 191 -8.16 4.65 17.71
C ALA A 191 -8.01 4.28 19.20
N VAL A 192 -8.73 4.97 20.08
CA VAL A 192 -8.74 4.70 21.54
C VAL A 192 -9.25 3.29 21.83
N THR A 193 -10.31 2.83 21.14
CA THR A 193 -10.84 1.48 21.31
C THR A 193 -9.79 0.41 20.96
N VAL A 194 -9.09 0.56 19.84
CA VAL A 194 -8.02 -0.36 19.42
C VAL A 194 -6.84 -0.31 20.39
N ALA A 195 -6.39 0.90 20.75
CA ALA A 195 -5.27 1.09 21.68
C ALA A 195 -5.56 0.45 23.03
N SER A 196 -6.75 0.66 23.58
CA SER A 196 -7.19 0.11 24.88
C SER A 196 -7.20 -1.40 24.88
N PHE A 197 -7.71 -2.02 23.80
CA PHE A 197 -7.71 -3.47 23.66
C PHE A 197 -6.29 -4.03 23.67
N TYR A 198 -5.41 -3.53 22.80
CA TYR A 198 -4.06 -4.08 22.66
C TYR A 198 -3.15 -3.74 23.85
N ASP A 199 -3.29 -2.58 24.45
CA ASP A 199 -2.57 -2.24 25.68
C ASP A 199 -2.88 -3.23 26.80
N THR A 200 -4.17 -3.53 27.03
CA THR A 200 -4.61 -4.52 28.02
C THR A 200 -4.25 -5.95 27.62
N PHE A 201 -4.37 -6.28 26.35
CA PHE A 201 -4.09 -7.64 25.84
C PHE A 201 -2.63 -8.01 26.03
N PHE A 202 -1.70 -7.11 25.71
CA PHE A 202 -0.26 -7.35 25.85
C PHE A 202 0.21 -7.33 27.31
N ASP A 203 -0.51 -6.67 28.22
CA ASP A 203 -0.22 -6.76 29.67
C ASP A 203 -0.61 -8.13 30.24
N ASN A 204 -1.60 -8.80 29.68
CA ASN A 204 -2.14 -10.04 30.23
C ASN A 204 -1.74 -11.32 29.48
N GLU A 205 -1.28 -11.22 28.25
CA GLU A 205 -0.93 -12.38 27.41
C GLU A 205 0.50 -12.26 26.89
N LYS A 206 1.32 -13.27 27.15
CA LYS A 206 2.66 -13.35 26.56
C LYS A 206 2.53 -13.78 25.10
N ILE A 207 2.92 -12.91 24.19
CA ILE A 207 2.93 -13.13 22.75
C ILE A 207 4.37 -13.20 22.26
N ASP A 208 4.72 -14.20 21.47
CA ASP A 208 6.06 -14.32 20.88
C ASP A 208 6.18 -13.52 19.57
N LEU A 209 5.09 -13.42 18.80
CA LEU A 209 5.07 -12.65 17.56
C LEU A 209 3.64 -12.21 17.18
N VAL A 210 3.48 -10.94 16.81
CA VAL A 210 2.25 -10.45 16.20
C VAL A 210 2.42 -10.33 14.68
N ILE A 211 1.40 -10.73 13.92
CA ILE A 211 1.32 -10.52 12.47
C ILE A 211 0.18 -9.54 12.21
N SER A 212 0.47 -8.44 11.53
CA SER A 212 -0.47 -7.36 11.26
C SER A 212 -0.36 -6.91 9.80
N VAL A 213 -1.51 -6.65 9.18
CA VAL A 213 -1.56 -6.13 7.81
C VAL A 213 -1.34 -4.62 7.79
N HIS A 214 -0.71 -4.12 6.74
CA HIS A 214 -0.60 -2.72 6.35
C HIS A 214 0.21 -1.83 7.30
N GLY A 215 -0.16 -1.72 8.57
CA GLY A 215 0.56 -1.01 9.62
C GLY A 215 0.39 0.51 9.66
N ILE A 216 -0.47 1.08 8.83
CA ILE A 216 -0.86 2.50 8.82
C ILE A 216 -2.37 2.61 8.76
N TYR A 217 -2.93 3.80 9.01
CA TYR A 217 -4.36 4.08 9.12
C TYR A 217 -5.06 3.38 10.30
N ILE A 218 -6.32 3.70 10.52
CA ILE A 218 -7.18 3.07 11.52
C ILE A 218 -7.79 1.78 10.94
N PRO A 219 -7.64 0.62 11.60
CA PRO A 219 -7.08 0.41 12.96
C PRO A 219 -5.60 0.02 13.00
N HIS A 220 -4.98 -0.32 11.88
CA HIS A 220 -3.71 -1.06 11.81
C HIS A 220 -2.50 -0.25 12.33
N GLY A 221 -2.45 1.06 12.06
CA GLY A 221 -1.40 1.95 12.57
C GLY A 221 -1.39 2.04 14.09
N ILE A 222 -2.58 2.01 14.71
CA ILE A 222 -2.72 2.05 16.17
C ILE A 222 -2.09 0.81 16.82
N VAL A 223 -2.37 -0.37 16.27
CA VAL A 223 -1.77 -1.64 16.76
C VAL A 223 -0.25 -1.53 16.75
N ASN A 224 0.33 -1.02 15.66
CA ASN A 224 1.78 -0.86 15.53
C ASN A 224 2.37 0.07 16.61
N LYS A 225 1.70 1.19 16.89
CA LYS A 225 2.16 2.14 17.92
C LYS A 225 2.14 1.52 19.31
N ILE A 226 1.08 0.76 19.64
CA ILE A 226 0.99 0.07 20.94
C ILE A 226 2.01 -1.07 21.03
N MET A 227 2.24 -1.85 19.96
CA MET A 227 3.27 -2.89 19.95
C MET A 227 4.67 -2.30 20.20
N LYS A 228 4.99 -1.17 19.54
CA LYS A 228 6.27 -0.47 19.76
C LYS A 228 6.42 0.03 21.20
N GLN A 229 5.38 0.63 21.78
CA GLN A 229 5.40 1.08 23.18
C GLN A 229 5.65 -0.07 24.16
N LYS A 230 5.08 -1.24 23.88
CA LYS A 230 5.15 -2.44 24.74
C LYS A 230 6.35 -3.35 24.43
N ASP A 231 7.21 -2.96 23.50
CA ASP A 231 8.34 -3.78 23.02
C ASP A 231 7.90 -5.19 22.55
N ILE A 232 6.73 -5.27 21.92
CA ILE A 232 6.19 -6.51 21.34
C ILE A 232 6.77 -6.70 19.95
N GLU A 233 7.33 -7.87 19.69
CA GLU A 233 7.83 -8.21 18.37
C GLU A 233 6.69 -8.46 17.37
N PHE A 234 6.80 -7.85 16.18
CA PHE A 234 5.77 -7.98 15.16
C PHE A 234 6.30 -7.95 13.72
N TYR A 235 5.51 -8.54 12.82
CA TYR A 235 5.65 -8.33 11.39
C TYR A 235 4.45 -7.57 10.85
N ASN A 236 4.73 -6.50 10.11
CA ASN A 236 3.75 -5.95 9.19
C ASN A 236 3.92 -6.58 7.81
N TYR A 237 2.79 -6.88 7.17
CA TYR A 237 2.83 -7.34 5.80
C TYR A 237 1.88 -6.54 4.91
N ASN A 238 2.22 -6.50 3.62
CA ASN A 238 1.34 -5.94 2.59
C ASN A 238 1.50 -6.73 1.29
N THR A 239 0.49 -6.64 0.41
CA THR A 239 0.57 -7.23 -0.92
C THR A 239 1.69 -6.60 -1.72
N SER A 240 2.53 -7.43 -2.32
CA SER A 240 3.46 -6.97 -3.36
C SER A 240 2.69 -6.66 -4.66
N TYR A 241 3.31 -5.94 -5.58
CA TYR A 241 2.73 -5.71 -6.91
C TYR A 241 2.64 -6.98 -7.74
N ARG A 242 3.69 -7.79 -7.71
CA ARG A 242 3.68 -9.11 -8.36
C ARG A 242 2.71 -10.06 -7.69
N GLU A 243 2.02 -10.85 -8.50
CA GLU A 243 1.06 -11.85 -8.02
C GLU A 243 1.67 -12.84 -7.03
N LYS A 244 0.87 -13.27 -6.07
CA LYS A 244 1.20 -14.30 -5.07
C LYS A 244 2.32 -13.92 -4.10
N ARG A 245 2.70 -12.66 -4.02
CA ARG A 245 3.79 -12.19 -3.17
C ARG A 245 3.33 -11.13 -2.17
N PHE A 246 3.98 -11.15 -1.00
CA PHE A 246 3.72 -10.20 0.09
C PHE A 246 5.04 -9.74 0.70
N TYR A 247 5.15 -8.45 0.99
CA TYR A 247 6.22 -7.89 1.80
C TYR A 247 5.94 -8.18 3.27
N PHE A 248 6.99 -8.56 3.99
CA PHE A 248 6.99 -8.61 5.45
C PHE A 248 8.11 -7.72 5.96
N THR A 249 7.80 -6.86 6.93
CA THR A 249 8.76 -5.94 7.58
C THR A 249 8.66 -6.10 9.08
N ARG A 250 9.82 -6.23 9.74
CA ARG A 250 9.90 -6.48 11.18
C ARG A 250 9.87 -5.17 11.96
N ASN A 251 9.04 -5.10 12.99
CA ASN A 251 8.92 -4.02 13.98
C ASN A 251 8.65 -2.63 13.39
N ASN A 252 8.32 -2.55 12.10
CA ASN A 252 7.93 -1.32 11.42
C ASN A 252 7.18 -1.60 10.12
N THR A 253 6.63 -0.55 9.50
CA THR A 253 5.94 -0.65 8.21
C THR A 253 6.93 -0.62 7.06
N TYR A 254 6.55 -1.17 5.92
CA TYR A 254 7.33 -1.08 4.70
C TYR A 254 7.49 0.38 4.20
N HIS A 255 6.56 1.27 4.54
CA HIS A 255 6.68 2.71 4.25
C HIS A 255 7.92 3.33 4.89
N HIS A 256 8.28 2.89 6.10
CA HIS A 256 9.41 3.43 6.85
C HIS A 256 10.71 2.65 6.60
N ILE A 257 10.62 1.34 6.36
CA ILE A 257 11.82 0.50 6.19
C ILE A 257 12.41 0.66 4.78
N LEU A 258 11.58 0.59 3.73
CA LEU A 258 12.11 0.52 2.38
C LEU A 258 12.90 1.77 1.95
N PRO A 259 12.49 3.01 2.28
CA PRO A 259 13.29 4.19 1.93
C PRO A 259 14.64 4.26 2.65
N THR A 260 14.75 3.72 3.88
CA THR A 260 15.95 3.82 4.71
C THR A 260 17.01 2.76 4.41
N GLU A 261 16.63 1.61 3.82
CA GLU A 261 17.57 0.57 3.40
C GLU A 261 18.58 1.14 2.38
N THR A 262 19.87 0.84 2.53
CA THR A 262 20.93 1.29 1.61
C THR A 262 21.35 0.20 0.62
N ASP A 263 21.97 0.58 -0.49
CA ASP A 263 22.52 -0.35 -1.48
C ASP A 263 23.57 -1.31 -0.89
N LYS A 264 24.37 -0.83 0.09
CA LYS A 264 25.38 -1.65 0.80
C LYS A 264 24.73 -2.69 1.69
N GLU A 265 23.74 -2.30 2.53
CA GLU A 265 23.01 -3.22 3.40
C GLU A 265 22.29 -4.31 2.62
N LEU A 266 21.74 -3.97 1.46
CA LEU A 266 21.04 -4.87 0.58
C LEU A 266 21.98 -5.71 -0.31
N ASN A 267 23.27 -5.41 -0.30
CA ASN A 267 24.30 -6.04 -1.16
C ASN A 267 23.88 -6.06 -2.64
N LEU A 268 23.42 -4.91 -3.15
CA LEU A 268 22.89 -4.80 -4.52
C LEU A 268 23.95 -5.12 -5.58
N SER A 269 25.21 -4.86 -5.30
CA SER A 269 26.34 -5.14 -6.21
C SER A 269 26.53 -6.64 -6.49
N ALA A 270 26.02 -7.52 -5.64
CA ALA A 270 26.09 -8.97 -5.82
C ALA A 270 24.98 -9.54 -6.72
N THR A 271 24.07 -8.71 -7.23
CA THR A 271 23.01 -9.13 -8.15
C THR A 271 23.61 -9.56 -9.48
N SER A 272 23.31 -10.79 -9.94
CA SER A 272 23.87 -11.35 -11.16
C SER A 272 23.28 -10.73 -12.43
N ASP A 273 23.95 -10.94 -13.57
CA ASP A 273 23.45 -10.44 -14.87
C ASP A 273 22.16 -11.13 -15.30
N GLU A 274 21.98 -12.40 -14.93
CA GLU A 274 20.75 -13.15 -15.18
C GLU A 274 19.58 -12.57 -14.37
N GLU A 275 19.81 -12.19 -13.11
CA GLU A 275 18.82 -11.54 -12.27
C GLU A 275 18.45 -10.14 -12.79
N ILE A 276 19.43 -9.40 -13.31
CA ILE A 276 19.23 -8.12 -13.99
C ILE A 276 18.40 -8.30 -15.27
N ALA A 277 18.69 -9.30 -16.08
CA ALA A 277 17.91 -9.59 -17.30
C ALA A 277 16.46 -9.97 -16.94
N LEU A 278 16.27 -10.85 -15.95
CA LEU A 278 14.95 -11.27 -15.46
C LEU A 278 14.07 -10.08 -15.03
N ILE A 279 14.66 -9.15 -14.27
CA ILE A 279 13.90 -8.00 -13.78
C ILE A 279 13.61 -7.00 -14.90
N ASN A 280 14.49 -6.82 -15.86
CA ASN A 280 14.21 -5.99 -17.04
C ASN A 280 13.00 -6.50 -17.83
N ASP A 281 12.91 -7.81 -18.07
CA ASP A 281 11.76 -8.43 -18.74
C ASP A 281 10.46 -8.19 -17.96
N TYR A 282 10.52 -8.30 -16.63
CA TYR A 282 9.36 -8.00 -15.79
C TYR A 282 8.97 -6.51 -15.86
N LEU A 283 9.92 -5.57 -15.77
CA LEU A 283 9.64 -4.14 -15.87
C LEU A 283 9.04 -3.77 -17.23
N LEU A 284 9.53 -4.37 -18.32
CA LEU A 284 8.92 -4.23 -19.65
C LEU A 284 7.48 -4.78 -19.70
N SER A 285 7.21 -5.88 -18.99
CA SER A 285 5.86 -6.46 -18.94
C SER A 285 4.85 -5.60 -18.20
N ARG A 286 5.30 -4.71 -17.28
CA ARG A 286 4.44 -3.83 -16.50
C ARG A 286 3.66 -2.83 -17.36
N SER A 287 4.24 -2.37 -18.46
CA SER A 287 3.51 -1.54 -19.43
C SER A 287 2.24 -2.23 -19.96
N ARG A 288 2.20 -3.57 -19.90
CA ARG A 288 1.06 -4.43 -20.28
C ARG A 288 0.26 -4.94 -19.07
N GLY A 289 0.74 -4.72 -17.83
CA GLY A 289 0.12 -5.14 -16.58
C GLY A 289 -0.07 -6.66 -16.41
N SER A 290 0.71 -7.49 -17.11
CA SER A 290 0.42 -8.93 -17.27
C SER A 290 0.75 -9.80 -16.04
N GLN A 291 1.57 -9.34 -15.09
CA GLN A 291 2.06 -10.13 -13.95
C GLN A 291 1.74 -9.51 -12.58
N ASP A 292 0.90 -8.47 -12.55
CA ASP A 292 0.57 -7.74 -11.34
C ASP A 292 -0.86 -8.02 -10.85
N TRP A 293 -1.06 -7.87 -9.52
CA TRP A 293 -2.40 -7.92 -8.90
C TRP A 293 -3.32 -6.79 -9.37
N GLN A 294 -2.74 -5.62 -9.62
CA GLN A 294 -3.46 -4.40 -9.97
C GLN A 294 -2.92 -3.82 -11.27
N GLN A 295 -3.83 -3.50 -12.15
CA GLN A 295 -3.56 -2.78 -13.38
C GLN A 295 -4.19 -1.39 -13.25
N PHE A 296 -3.36 -0.35 -13.31
CA PHE A 296 -3.83 1.04 -13.25
C PHE A 296 -4.28 1.58 -14.61
N ASN A 297 -3.77 1.02 -15.68
CA ASN A 297 -4.16 1.39 -17.04
C ASN A 297 -4.40 0.13 -17.88
N ASN A 298 -5.64 -0.04 -18.32
CA ASN A 298 -6.02 -1.09 -19.26
C ASN A 298 -5.92 -0.52 -20.67
N GLU A 299 -5.06 -1.06 -21.51
CA GLU A 299 -4.85 -0.62 -22.90
C GLU A 299 -4.36 0.84 -23.01
N PRO A 300 -3.13 1.16 -22.50
CA PRO A 300 -2.57 2.49 -22.62
C PRO A 300 -2.29 2.84 -24.08
N ASP A 301 -2.50 4.11 -24.45
CA ASP A 301 -2.02 4.65 -25.71
C ASP A 301 -0.49 4.85 -25.62
N ASN A 302 0.24 4.17 -26.50
CA ASN A 302 1.69 4.21 -26.55
C ASN A 302 2.23 5.25 -27.54
N ASN A 303 1.37 5.97 -28.26
CA ASN A 303 1.80 6.93 -29.26
C ASN A 303 1.99 8.35 -28.69
N VAL A 304 3.03 8.50 -27.83
CA VAL A 304 3.35 9.77 -27.16
C VAL A 304 3.58 10.89 -28.17
N ARG A 305 4.33 10.65 -29.26
CA ARG A 305 4.61 11.69 -30.27
C ARG A 305 3.35 12.22 -30.92
N GLN A 306 2.42 11.34 -31.30
CA GLN A 306 1.14 11.75 -31.86
C GLN A 306 0.26 12.49 -30.83
N TYR A 307 0.31 12.07 -29.56
CA TYR A 307 -0.41 12.76 -28.49
C TYR A 307 0.13 14.19 -28.31
N LEU A 308 1.45 14.35 -28.15
CA LEU A 308 2.09 15.64 -27.94
C LEU A 308 1.94 16.59 -29.13
N SER A 309 1.96 16.08 -30.38
CA SER A 309 1.76 16.94 -31.57
C SER A 309 0.39 17.61 -31.62
N LYS A 310 -0.63 17.02 -30.96
CA LYS A 310 -1.97 17.60 -30.82
C LYS A 310 -2.07 18.67 -29.73
N GLN A 311 -1.05 18.79 -28.86
CA GLN A 311 -1.05 19.68 -27.70
C GLN A 311 -0.26 20.99 -27.92
N ASN A 312 0.05 21.36 -29.16
CA ASN A 312 0.91 22.52 -29.47
C ASN A 312 2.32 22.43 -28.83
N PHE A 313 2.80 21.24 -28.56
CA PHE A 313 4.03 20.97 -27.82
C PHE A 313 5.27 21.01 -28.70
N ARG A 314 6.28 21.78 -28.29
CA ARG A 314 7.56 21.92 -29.01
C ARG A 314 8.47 20.72 -28.75
N MET A 315 8.36 19.67 -29.58
CA MET A 315 9.10 18.40 -29.43
C MET A 315 10.61 18.50 -29.69
N ASP A 316 11.10 19.65 -30.12
CA ASP A 316 12.51 19.94 -30.37
C ASP A 316 13.28 20.42 -29.13
N LYS A 317 12.60 20.61 -27.99
CA LYS A 317 13.20 21.07 -26.73
C LYS A 317 13.42 19.92 -25.76
N PRO A 318 14.50 19.98 -24.93
CA PRO A 318 14.68 19.06 -23.83
C PRO A 318 13.44 19.02 -22.93
N THR A 319 13.00 17.82 -22.60
CA THR A 319 11.71 17.59 -21.93
C THR A 319 11.86 16.83 -20.62
N ALA A 320 11.39 17.42 -19.52
CA ALA A 320 11.21 16.72 -18.25
C ALA A 320 9.79 16.17 -18.12
N VAL A 321 9.64 15.00 -17.50
CA VAL A 321 8.33 14.45 -17.12
C VAL A 321 8.25 14.32 -15.62
N LEU A 322 7.23 14.96 -15.03
CA LEU A 322 6.91 14.92 -13.61
C LEU A 322 5.77 13.95 -13.35
N PHE A 323 6.03 12.92 -12.53
CA PHE A 323 5.05 11.90 -12.14
C PHE A 323 4.55 12.15 -10.73
N THR A 324 3.24 12.32 -10.57
CA THR A 324 2.61 12.63 -9.28
C THR A 324 2.23 11.37 -8.51
N ASN A 325 1.91 11.55 -7.22
CA ASN A 325 1.22 10.57 -6.39
C ASN A 325 -0.28 10.89 -6.29
N VAL A 326 -1.05 10.00 -5.67
CA VAL A 326 -2.40 10.33 -5.16
C VAL A 326 -2.25 11.19 -3.91
N VAL A 327 -2.90 12.37 -3.87
CA VAL A 327 -2.62 13.44 -2.88
C VAL A 327 -2.83 13.05 -1.41
N TRP A 328 -3.68 12.09 -1.12
CA TRP A 328 -4.02 11.65 0.24
C TRP A 328 -3.37 10.32 0.65
N ASP A 329 -2.90 9.50 -0.31
CA ASP A 329 -2.46 8.13 -0.03
C ASP A 329 -1.07 8.13 0.62
N ALA A 330 -0.99 7.58 1.81
CA ALA A 330 0.22 7.48 2.64
C ALA A 330 0.94 8.82 2.90
N ARG A 331 0.28 9.96 2.68
CA ARG A 331 0.88 11.31 2.72
C ARG A 331 1.68 11.57 4.00
N LEU A 332 1.18 11.16 5.16
CA LEU A 332 1.80 11.40 6.47
C LEU A 332 2.91 10.39 6.82
N HIS A 333 3.17 9.44 5.94
CA HIS A 333 4.20 8.41 6.13
C HIS A 333 5.45 8.62 5.25
N PHE A 334 5.61 9.83 4.70
CA PHE A 334 6.81 10.27 4.02
C PHE A 334 7.53 11.30 4.89
N PHE A 335 8.60 10.89 5.59
CA PHE A 335 9.21 11.68 6.65
C PHE A 335 10.42 12.49 6.21
N ASP A 336 11.12 12.02 5.18
CA ASP A 336 12.37 12.61 4.73
C ASP A 336 12.22 13.10 3.28
N ASN A 337 11.40 14.13 3.11
CA ASN A 337 11.12 14.74 1.82
C ASN A 337 11.96 16.00 1.61
N THR A 338 12.32 16.27 0.35
CA THR A 338 12.95 17.55 -0.05
C THR A 338 11.98 18.73 0.09
N TYR A 339 10.69 18.50 -0.14
CA TYR A 339 9.62 19.49 -0.04
C TYR A 339 8.63 19.10 1.05
N GLN A 340 8.01 20.10 1.67
CA GLN A 340 6.99 19.89 2.71
C GLN A 340 5.86 18.97 2.21
N ASP A 341 5.43 19.15 0.95
CA ASP A 341 4.45 18.26 0.31
C ASP A 341 4.59 18.28 -1.22
N MET A 342 3.86 17.36 -1.87
CA MET A 342 3.89 17.21 -3.32
C MET A 342 3.34 18.42 -4.08
N VAL A 343 2.38 19.15 -3.50
CA VAL A 343 1.77 20.33 -4.16
C VAL A 343 2.78 21.48 -4.21
N SER A 344 3.50 21.72 -3.11
CA SER A 344 4.60 22.70 -3.04
C SER A 344 5.69 22.39 -4.07
N TRP A 345 6.08 21.11 -4.18
CA TRP A 345 7.04 20.65 -5.19
C TRP A 345 6.55 20.89 -6.64
N ILE A 346 5.28 20.59 -6.94
CA ILE A 346 4.69 20.86 -8.27
C ILE A 346 4.71 22.34 -8.59
N ASN A 347 4.29 23.18 -7.64
CA ASN A 347 4.24 24.64 -7.82
C ASN A 347 5.61 25.25 -8.12
N ASP A 348 6.64 24.87 -7.35
CA ASP A 348 8.01 25.33 -7.56
C ASP A 348 8.60 24.81 -8.88
N THR A 349 8.25 23.58 -9.27
CA THR A 349 8.67 23.03 -10.56
C THR A 349 8.05 23.84 -11.71
N ILE A 350 6.76 24.13 -11.69
CA ILE A 350 6.07 24.95 -12.70
C ILE A 350 6.71 26.34 -12.76
N LYS A 351 6.91 26.99 -11.60
CA LYS A 351 7.54 28.30 -11.50
C LYS A 351 8.94 28.30 -12.10
N THR A 352 9.74 27.29 -11.86
CA THR A 352 11.09 27.18 -12.41
C THR A 352 11.06 27.01 -13.93
N PHE A 353 10.21 26.12 -14.45
CA PHE A 353 10.07 25.92 -15.90
C PHE A 353 9.50 27.15 -16.63
N SER A 354 8.68 27.97 -15.97
CA SER A 354 8.21 29.25 -16.55
C SER A 354 9.34 30.21 -16.86
N GLN A 355 10.49 30.05 -16.19
CA GLN A 355 11.71 30.87 -16.40
C GLN A 355 12.68 30.23 -17.41
N MET A 356 12.37 29.03 -17.91
CA MET A 356 13.20 28.26 -18.85
C MET A 356 12.42 27.89 -20.12
N PRO A 357 12.04 28.86 -20.97
CA PRO A 357 11.21 28.61 -22.15
C PRO A 357 11.88 27.71 -23.19
N GLU A 358 13.21 27.49 -23.11
CA GLU A 358 13.98 26.57 -23.94
C GLU A 358 13.81 25.09 -23.55
N ARG A 359 13.11 24.76 -22.44
CA ARG A 359 12.85 23.42 -21.93
C ARG A 359 11.36 23.19 -21.76
N ASN A 360 10.94 21.95 -21.83
CA ASN A 360 9.55 21.56 -21.62
C ASN A 360 9.35 20.80 -20.30
N LEU A 361 8.15 20.94 -19.72
CA LEU A 361 7.69 20.14 -18.61
C LEU A 361 6.37 19.44 -18.98
N ILE A 362 6.29 18.14 -18.77
CA ILE A 362 5.04 17.37 -18.82
C ILE A 362 4.71 16.94 -17.40
N ILE A 363 3.54 17.35 -16.90
CA ILE A 363 3.03 16.89 -15.59
C ILE A 363 2.05 15.75 -15.84
N ARG A 364 2.42 14.52 -15.45
CA ARG A 364 1.59 13.33 -15.59
C ARG A 364 0.93 12.99 -14.26
N THR A 365 -0.37 13.18 -14.16
CA THR A 365 -1.15 12.82 -12.99
C THR A 365 -1.24 11.30 -12.83
N HIS A 366 -1.17 10.83 -11.57
CA HIS A 366 -1.27 9.41 -11.28
C HIS A 366 -2.63 8.84 -11.69
N PRO A 367 -2.71 7.79 -12.53
CA PRO A 367 -3.99 7.23 -13.00
C PRO A 367 -4.90 6.77 -11.86
N GLY A 368 -4.33 6.45 -10.70
CA GLY A 368 -5.07 6.10 -9.49
C GLY A 368 -6.04 7.16 -8.98
N GLU A 369 -5.84 8.43 -9.36
CA GLU A 369 -6.71 9.54 -8.94
C GLU A 369 -8.18 9.37 -9.37
N VAL A 370 -8.44 8.58 -10.42
CA VAL A 370 -9.78 8.31 -10.95
C VAL A 370 -10.24 6.85 -10.79
N ILE A 371 -9.39 5.97 -10.24
CA ILE A 371 -9.72 4.56 -10.04
C ILE A 371 -10.43 4.38 -8.68
N SER A 372 -11.48 3.57 -8.66
CA SER A 372 -12.39 3.42 -7.52
C SER A 372 -11.76 3.16 -6.15
N HIS A 373 -10.62 2.48 -6.09
CA HIS A 373 -9.95 2.15 -4.82
C HIS A 373 -8.88 3.16 -4.37
N SER A 374 -8.60 4.17 -5.21
CA SER A 374 -7.68 5.27 -4.91
C SER A 374 -8.17 6.63 -5.39
N LYS A 375 -9.46 6.72 -5.73
CA LYS A 375 -10.11 7.92 -6.25
C LYS A 375 -9.90 9.12 -5.32
N SER A 376 -9.51 10.26 -5.91
CA SER A 376 -9.37 11.53 -5.22
C SER A 376 -10.58 12.43 -5.45
N ARG A 377 -10.98 13.15 -4.41
CA ARG A 377 -11.94 14.24 -4.49
C ARG A 377 -11.25 15.60 -4.69
N GLU A 378 -10.05 15.72 -4.14
CA GLU A 378 -9.15 16.84 -4.38
C GLU A 378 -8.22 16.42 -5.52
N ARG A 379 -8.47 16.93 -6.73
CA ARG A 379 -7.74 16.55 -7.93
C ARG A 379 -6.67 17.59 -8.27
N LEU A 380 -5.54 17.14 -8.78
CA LEU A 380 -4.45 18.04 -9.16
C LEU A 380 -4.87 19.02 -10.26
N LYS A 381 -5.75 18.64 -11.19
CA LYS A 381 -6.27 19.54 -12.22
C LYS A 381 -7.02 20.77 -11.67
N ASP A 382 -7.46 20.72 -10.39
CA ASP A 382 -8.20 21.80 -9.75
C ASP A 382 -7.28 22.81 -9.06
N LEU A 383 -5.95 22.55 -9.00
CA LEU A 383 -4.96 23.49 -8.47
C LEU A 383 -4.86 24.75 -9.35
N GLU A 384 -4.76 25.92 -8.72
CA GLU A 384 -4.63 27.20 -9.44
C GLU A 384 -3.40 27.23 -10.35
N SER A 385 -2.27 26.65 -9.92
CA SER A 385 -1.06 26.56 -10.73
C SER A 385 -1.21 25.68 -11.98
N ILE A 386 -2.16 24.77 -12.00
CA ILE A 386 -2.45 23.91 -13.16
C ILE A 386 -3.43 24.57 -14.13
N LYS A 387 -4.27 25.48 -13.67
CA LYS A 387 -5.22 26.20 -14.53
C LYS A 387 -4.54 27.22 -15.46
N TYR A 388 -3.39 27.75 -15.05
CA TYR A 388 -2.68 28.81 -15.76
C TYR A 388 -1.22 28.39 -16.02
N LEU A 389 -1.03 27.41 -16.90
CA LEU A 389 0.29 26.87 -17.23
C LEU A 389 1.04 27.77 -18.24
N PRO A 390 2.38 27.90 -18.13
CA PRO A 390 3.21 28.48 -19.16
C PRO A 390 3.18 27.63 -20.46
N ASP A 391 3.48 28.26 -21.61
CA ASP A 391 3.43 27.62 -22.95
C ASP A 391 4.33 26.38 -23.08
N ASN A 392 5.39 26.27 -22.28
CA ASN A 392 6.31 25.15 -22.25
C ASN A 392 5.95 24.09 -21.20
N VAL A 393 4.80 24.20 -20.54
CA VAL A 393 4.32 23.24 -19.54
C VAL A 393 2.96 22.68 -19.95
N ILE A 394 2.84 21.35 -20.01
CA ILE A 394 1.56 20.70 -20.25
C ILE A 394 1.15 19.80 -19.09
N PHE A 395 -0.13 19.70 -18.86
CA PHE A 395 -0.74 18.82 -17.85
C PHE A 395 -1.51 17.69 -18.51
N ILE A 396 -1.19 16.45 -18.14
CA ILE A 396 -1.87 15.24 -18.60
C ILE A 396 -2.68 14.67 -17.45
N ASP A 397 -4.00 14.81 -17.53
CA ASP A 397 -4.94 14.36 -16.50
C ASP A 397 -4.90 12.83 -16.30
N ALA A 398 -5.33 12.38 -15.13
CA ALA A 398 -5.46 10.98 -14.77
C ALA A 398 -6.40 10.18 -15.68
N GLU A 399 -7.37 10.84 -16.32
CA GLU A 399 -8.32 10.23 -17.27
C GLU A 399 -7.69 9.92 -18.64
N GLU A 400 -6.58 10.59 -18.97
CA GLU A 400 -5.87 10.37 -20.23
C GLU A 400 -5.22 8.99 -20.29
N LYS A 401 -5.40 8.31 -21.41
CA LYS A 401 -4.91 6.94 -21.61
C LYS A 401 -3.43 6.83 -21.99
N ILE A 402 -2.75 7.96 -22.13
CA ILE A 402 -1.35 7.96 -22.54
C ILE A 402 -0.47 7.18 -21.53
N SER A 403 0.43 6.37 -22.04
CA SER A 403 1.32 5.53 -21.24
C SER A 403 2.35 6.37 -20.47
N SER A 404 2.36 6.24 -19.14
CA SER A 404 3.39 6.85 -18.29
C SER A 404 4.79 6.32 -18.60
N TYR A 405 4.90 5.05 -19.00
CA TYR A 405 6.20 4.45 -19.36
C TYR A 405 6.72 4.99 -20.70
N GLU A 406 5.84 5.21 -21.69
CA GLU A 406 6.26 5.81 -22.96
C GLU A 406 6.58 7.30 -22.82
N LEU A 407 5.88 8.03 -21.93
CA LEU A 407 6.27 9.39 -21.55
C LEU A 407 7.68 9.42 -20.94
N ALA A 408 7.97 8.48 -20.02
CA ALA A 408 9.29 8.38 -19.41
C ALA A 408 10.40 7.99 -20.41
N ARG A 409 10.09 7.18 -21.44
CA ARG A 409 11.05 6.89 -22.54
C ARG A 409 11.27 8.08 -23.46
N TYR A 410 10.28 8.93 -23.60
CA TYR A 410 10.37 10.15 -24.39
C TYR A 410 11.15 11.26 -23.69
N SER A 411 11.24 11.24 -22.35
CA SER A 411 11.82 12.30 -21.55
C SER A 411 13.34 12.28 -21.52
N ASP A 412 13.93 13.47 -21.32
CA ASP A 412 15.35 13.66 -21.02
C ASP A 412 15.62 13.68 -19.51
N LEU A 413 14.58 13.89 -18.68
CA LEU A 413 14.65 13.92 -17.22
C LEU A 413 13.31 13.47 -16.61
N ASN A 414 13.36 12.55 -15.65
CA ASN A 414 12.18 12.09 -14.90
C ASN A 414 12.18 12.67 -13.47
N LEU A 415 11.08 13.31 -13.10
CA LEU A 415 10.87 13.92 -11.79
C LEU A 415 9.81 13.11 -11.04
N VAL A 416 10.12 12.63 -9.84
CA VAL A 416 9.23 11.79 -9.04
C VAL A 416 9.19 12.29 -7.60
N TYR A 417 8.01 12.31 -6.96
CA TYR A 417 7.94 12.61 -5.52
C TYR A 417 8.28 11.35 -4.71
N ALA A 418 7.29 10.56 -4.34
CA ALA A 418 7.47 9.32 -3.54
C ALA A 418 6.88 8.08 -4.24
N SER A 419 6.63 8.16 -5.55
CA SER A 419 5.98 7.08 -6.30
C SER A 419 6.95 5.94 -6.62
N LYS A 420 6.43 4.72 -6.60
CA LYS A 420 7.14 3.52 -7.05
C LYS A 420 7.52 3.52 -8.53
N VAL A 421 6.93 4.40 -9.33
CA VAL A 421 7.33 4.57 -10.72
C VAL A 421 8.84 4.81 -10.83
N SER A 422 9.48 5.43 -9.83
CA SER A 422 10.93 5.61 -9.80
C SER A 422 11.73 4.29 -9.86
N ILE A 423 11.23 3.21 -9.25
CA ILE A 423 11.83 1.86 -9.36
C ILE A 423 11.59 1.29 -10.77
N GLU A 424 10.43 1.53 -11.31
CA GLU A 424 10.02 1.01 -12.62
C GLU A 424 10.79 1.67 -13.77
N LEU A 425 11.17 2.92 -13.59
CA LEU A 425 11.92 3.71 -14.57
C LEU A 425 13.44 3.56 -14.47
N CYS A 426 13.98 2.95 -13.42
CA CYS A 426 15.43 2.93 -13.15
C CYS A 426 16.27 2.23 -14.23
N GLY A 427 15.66 1.40 -15.07
CA GLY A 427 16.29 0.78 -16.24
C GLY A 427 16.27 1.63 -17.50
N MET A 428 15.58 2.78 -17.49
CA MET A 428 15.46 3.67 -18.65
C MET A 428 16.68 4.61 -18.80
N GLU A 429 16.78 5.31 -19.94
CA GLU A 429 17.94 6.16 -20.26
C GLU A 429 17.97 7.46 -19.45
N ALA A 430 16.82 8.11 -19.30
CA ALA A 430 16.74 9.40 -18.62
C ALA A 430 17.01 9.29 -17.10
N PRO A 431 17.79 10.21 -16.51
CA PRO A 431 18.02 10.26 -15.06
C PRO A 431 16.71 10.51 -14.30
N ILE A 432 16.71 10.12 -13.02
CA ILE A 432 15.54 10.27 -12.15
C ILE A 432 15.93 11.11 -10.95
N ILE A 433 15.15 12.17 -10.68
CA ILE A 433 15.23 12.95 -9.43
C ILE A 433 14.04 12.57 -8.56
N THR A 434 14.31 12.18 -7.29
CA THR A 434 13.28 11.84 -6.30
C THR A 434 13.26 12.86 -5.17
N CYS A 435 12.12 13.57 -5.00
CA CYS A 435 11.97 14.65 -4.02
C CYS A 435 11.21 14.26 -2.75
N GLY A 436 10.67 13.07 -2.70
CA GLY A 436 9.99 12.50 -1.55
C GLY A 436 10.60 11.17 -1.13
N ASP A 437 9.98 10.56 -0.14
CA ASP A 437 10.46 9.33 0.51
C ASP A 437 10.18 8.08 -0.34
N ALA A 438 10.70 8.08 -1.58
CA ALA A 438 10.57 6.96 -2.50
C ALA A 438 11.41 5.76 -2.05
N TRP A 439 10.90 4.54 -2.26
CA TRP A 439 11.60 3.31 -1.85
C TRP A 439 12.99 3.14 -2.44
N ILE A 440 13.22 3.69 -3.63
CA ILE A 440 14.52 3.66 -4.31
C ILE A 440 15.54 4.66 -3.74
N LYS A 441 15.11 5.55 -2.86
CA LYS A 441 15.99 6.49 -2.15
C LYS A 441 17.13 5.73 -1.44
N ASN A 442 18.31 6.31 -1.36
CA ASN A 442 19.51 5.74 -0.74
C ASN A 442 20.09 4.47 -1.42
N LYS A 443 19.67 4.14 -2.67
CA LYS A 443 20.19 3.01 -3.46
C LYS A 443 21.15 3.44 -4.56
N SER A 444 21.64 4.68 -4.52
CA SER A 444 22.52 5.27 -5.53
C SER A 444 21.97 5.23 -6.97
N ALA A 445 20.68 4.95 -7.14
CA ALA A 445 20.01 4.73 -8.43
C ALA A 445 19.31 5.99 -8.95
N THR A 446 19.01 6.93 -8.07
CA THR A 446 18.34 8.20 -8.36
C THR A 446 19.05 9.34 -7.65
N ILE A 447 18.82 10.55 -8.13
CA ILE A 447 19.29 11.78 -7.50
C ILE A 447 18.25 12.15 -6.44
N THR A 448 18.69 12.31 -5.18
CA THR A 448 17.85 12.83 -4.10
C THR A 448 18.40 14.18 -3.65
N PRO A 449 17.74 15.30 -4.00
CA PRO A 449 18.16 16.63 -3.58
C PRO A 449 18.11 16.75 -2.05
N LYS A 450 19.09 17.43 -1.47
CA LYS A 450 19.15 17.66 -0.01
C LYS A 450 18.26 18.82 0.43
N SER A 451 17.90 19.69 -0.50
CA SER A 451 17.06 20.87 -0.27
C SER A 451 16.29 21.25 -1.53
N GLU A 452 15.30 22.13 -1.38
CA GLU A 452 14.57 22.75 -2.49
C GLU A 452 15.54 23.52 -3.43
N ILE A 453 16.56 24.19 -2.89
CA ILE A 453 17.58 24.89 -3.66
C ILE A 453 18.38 23.90 -4.52
N ASP A 454 18.81 22.78 -3.93
CA ASP A 454 19.50 21.70 -4.66
C ASP A 454 18.64 21.17 -5.81
N TYR A 455 17.35 20.95 -5.55
CA TYR A 455 16.40 20.50 -6.56
C TYR A 455 16.34 21.48 -7.75
N ILE A 456 16.17 22.76 -7.46
CA ILE A 456 16.12 23.81 -8.50
C ILE A 456 17.42 23.85 -9.29
N GLN A 457 18.59 23.69 -8.64
CA GLN A 457 19.87 23.61 -9.33
C GLN A 457 19.95 22.42 -10.30
N TYR A 458 19.46 21.23 -9.90
CA TYR A 458 19.45 20.07 -10.79
C TYR A 458 18.55 20.26 -12.01
N ILE A 459 17.33 20.76 -11.83
CA ILE A 459 16.39 20.91 -12.94
C ILE A 459 16.75 22.08 -13.87
N SER A 460 17.47 23.10 -13.36
CA SER A 460 17.93 24.25 -14.14
C SER A 460 19.30 24.01 -14.80
N GLY A 461 20.08 23.05 -14.28
CA GLY A 461 21.42 22.74 -14.74
C GLY A 461 21.47 21.95 -16.05
N ASP A 462 22.67 21.44 -16.39
CA ASP A 462 22.87 20.54 -17.54
C ASP A 462 22.47 19.11 -17.24
N TRP A 463 21.41 18.63 -17.84
CA TRP A 463 20.88 17.28 -17.63
C TRP A 463 21.78 16.18 -18.18
N SER A 464 22.63 16.46 -19.17
CA SER A 464 23.54 15.46 -19.75
C SER A 464 24.51 14.86 -18.72
N ASN A 465 24.81 15.59 -17.66
CA ASN A 465 25.70 15.18 -16.58
C ASN A 465 24.97 14.40 -15.47
N LEU A 466 23.64 14.50 -15.37
CA LEU A 466 22.87 13.87 -14.30
C LEU A 466 22.92 12.33 -14.36
N ASN A 467 23.03 11.76 -15.55
CA ASN A 467 23.19 10.31 -15.72
C ASN A 467 24.40 9.72 -14.99
N LYS A 468 25.46 10.52 -14.80
CA LYS A 468 26.67 10.10 -14.05
C LYS A 468 26.40 9.94 -12.56
N LEU A 469 25.33 10.56 -12.05
CA LEU A 469 24.91 10.51 -10.65
C LEU A 469 23.95 9.35 -10.37
N CYS A 470 23.44 8.67 -11.41
CA CYS A 470 22.48 7.58 -11.30
C CYS A 470 23.15 6.24 -11.66
N ASN A 471 23.23 5.32 -10.71
CA ASN A 471 23.70 3.96 -10.97
C ASN A 471 22.51 3.09 -11.43
N LYS A 472 22.31 2.97 -12.74
CA LYS A 472 21.23 2.16 -13.33
C LYS A 472 21.28 0.70 -12.88
N ARG A 473 22.49 0.12 -12.78
CA ARG A 473 22.64 -1.29 -12.33
C ARG A 473 22.13 -1.44 -10.91
N ASN A 474 22.43 -0.53 -9.99
CA ASN A 474 21.88 -0.54 -8.64
C ASN A 474 20.36 -0.39 -8.65
N GLY A 475 19.82 0.45 -9.54
CA GLY A 475 18.37 0.59 -9.71
C GLY A 475 17.70 -0.71 -10.12
N LEU A 476 18.24 -1.42 -11.11
CA LEU A 476 17.74 -2.72 -11.55
C LEU A 476 17.94 -3.80 -10.47
N ALA A 477 19.09 -3.79 -9.78
CA ALA A 477 19.35 -4.69 -8.67
C ALA A 477 18.34 -4.47 -7.52
N TYR A 478 18.00 -3.20 -7.22
CA TYR A 478 16.95 -2.90 -6.25
C TYR A 478 15.55 -3.29 -6.74
N ALA A 479 15.26 -3.10 -8.02
CA ALA A 479 14.02 -3.61 -8.61
C ALA A 479 13.91 -5.14 -8.48
N HIS A 480 14.99 -5.89 -8.75
CA HIS A 480 15.04 -7.33 -8.52
C HIS A 480 14.82 -7.67 -7.05
N TYR A 481 15.51 -6.97 -6.14
CA TYR A 481 15.33 -7.17 -4.71
C TYR A 481 13.88 -6.97 -4.29
N ILE A 482 13.25 -5.84 -4.66
CA ILE A 482 11.92 -5.47 -4.18
C ILE A 482 10.80 -6.28 -4.82
N PHE A 483 10.93 -6.71 -6.08
CA PHE A 483 9.87 -7.46 -6.77
C PHE A 483 10.04 -8.98 -6.69
N GLU A 484 11.26 -9.49 -6.49
CA GLU A 484 11.53 -10.92 -6.51
C GLU A 484 12.06 -11.46 -5.18
N ARG A 485 13.13 -10.86 -4.62
CA ARG A 485 13.89 -11.43 -3.51
C ARG A 485 13.25 -11.17 -2.13
N LYS A 486 12.83 -9.92 -1.86
CA LYS A 486 12.26 -9.53 -0.56
C LYS A 486 10.88 -10.13 -0.29
N PRO A 487 9.93 -10.16 -1.24
CA PRO A 487 8.58 -10.62 -0.92
C PRO A 487 8.51 -12.14 -0.77
N LEU A 488 7.77 -12.59 0.22
CA LEU A 488 7.43 -14.00 0.38
C LEU A 488 6.35 -14.41 -0.64
N LYS A 489 6.54 -15.57 -1.28
CA LYS A 489 5.65 -16.10 -2.30
C LYS A 489 4.74 -17.19 -1.73
N PHE A 490 3.43 -17.10 -2.05
CA PHE A 490 2.40 -18.06 -1.65
C PHE A 490 1.67 -18.59 -2.88
N ASN A 491 2.03 -19.79 -3.33
CA ASN A 491 1.55 -20.37 -4.58
C ASN A 491 0.06 -20.75 -4.56
N PHE A 492 -0.50 -20.97 -3.38
CA PHE A 492 -1.92 -21.29 -3.19
C PHE A 492 -2.86 -20.12 -3.45
N LEU A 493 -2.34 -18.88 -3.49
CA LEU A 493 -3.13 -17.72 -3.87
C LEU A 493 -3.19 -17.58 -5.38
N LYS A 494 -4.39 -17.59 -5.96
CA LYS A 494 -4.62 -17.47 -7.40
C LYS A 494 -5.37 -16.18 -7.71
N PRO A 495 -5.02 -15.46 -8.76
CA PRO A 495 -5.79 -14.29 -9.20
C PRO A 495 -7.18 -14.72 -9.69
N SER A 496 -8.18 -13.87 -9.48
CA SER A 496 -9.49 -14.04 -10.13
C SER A 496 -9.38 -13.77 -11.64
N ASN A 497 -10.33 -14.30 -12.44
CA ASN A 497 -10.31 -14.13 -13.90
C ASN A 497 -10.32 -12.67 -14.35
N ASP A 498 -10.92 -11.77 -13.56
CA ASP A 498 -10.94 -10.33 -13.81
C ASP A 498 -9.72 -9.60 -13.19
N ARG A 499 -8.79 -10.32 -12.59
CA ARG A 499 -7.58 -9.81 -11.89
C ARG A 499 -7.83 -8.73 -10.83
N LYS A 500 -9.08 -8.51 -10.43
CA LYS A 500 -9.45 -7.53 -9.39
C LYS A 500 -9.39 -8.11 -7.98
N SER A 501 -9.08 -9.39 -7.87
CA SER A 501 -9.07 -10.11 -6.60
C SER A 501 -8.32 -11.43 -6.73
N PHE A 502 -8.18 -12.13 -5.61
CA PHE A 502 -7.60 -13.47 -5.55
C PHE A 502 -8.42 -14.40 -4.66
N TYR A 503 -8.20 -15.70 -4.81
CA TYR A 503 -8.83 -16.76 -4.04
C TYR A 503 -7.80 -17.82 -3.61
N ILE A 504 -8.17 -18.67 -2.68
CA ILE A 504 -7.33 -19.79 -2.24
C ILE A 504 -7.61 -21.01 -3.11
N ASP A 505 -6.56 -21.57 -3.67
CA ASP A 505 -6.54 -22.94 -4.18
C ASP A 505 -6.24 -23.90 -3.02
N THR A 506 -7.30 -24.54 -2.48
CA THR A 506 -7.18 -25.39 -1.30
C THR A 506 -6.24 -26.59 -1.51
N LYS A 507 -6.16 -27.12 -2.73
CA LYS A 507 -5.22 -28.23 -3.03
C LYS A 507 -3.78 -27.76 -2.94
N SER A 508 -3.45 -26.62 -3.57
CA SER A 508 -2.13 -25.99 -3.46
C SER A 508 -1.80 -25.60 -2.02
N LEU A 509 -2.77 -25.07 -1.27
CA LEU A 509 -2.57 -24.74 0.15
C LEU A 509 -2.23 -25.97 0.99
N LYS A 510 -2.97 -27.06 0.84
CA LYS A 510 -2.66 -28.32 1.53
C LYS A 510 -1.27 -28.81 1.19
N PHE A 511 -0.91 -28.85 -0.08
CA PHE A 511 0.43 -29.22 -0.55
C PHE A 511 1.52 -28.31 0.06
N ASP A 512 1.34 -27.00 0.02
CA ASP A 512 2.32 -26.05 0.59
C ASP A 512 2.46 -26.21 2.11
N ILE A 513 1.41 -26.57 2.84
CA ILE A 513 1.48 -26.85 4.28
C ILE A 513 2.23 -28.16 4.53
N GLU A 514 1.95 -29.21 3.77
CA GLU A 514 2.62 -30.53 3.92
C GLU A 514 4.12 -30.47 3.54
N ASN A 515 4.50 -29.57 2.62
CA ASN A 515 5.88 -29.33 2.17
C ASN A 515 6.43 -27.98 2.66
N PHE A 516 6.14 -27.62 3.90
CA PHE A 516 6.43 -26.29 4.45
C PHE A 516 7.94 -25.98 4.55
N GLU A 517 8.81 -26.95 4.64
CA GLU A 517 10.26 -26.79 4.84
C GLU A 517 10.95 -26.07 3.67
N GLU A 518 10.34 -26.07 2.47
CA GLU A 518 10.89 -25.48 1.25
C GLU A 518 10.21 -24.16 0.84
N ASN A 519 9.29 -23.62 1.65
CA ASN A 519 8.47 -22.49 1.23
C ASN A 519 8.37 -21.36 2.27
N SER A 520 7.49 -20.41 2.00
CA SER A 520 7.32 -19.21 2.84
C SER A 520 6.73 -19.48 4.23
N PHE A 521 6.10 -20.63 4.47
CA PHE A 521 5.56 -20.97 5.79
C PHE A 521 6.65 -21.13 6.84
N ILE A 522 7.71 -21.88 6.52
CA ILE A 522 8.83 -22.08 7.45
C ILE A 522 9.58 -20.78 7.74
N LYS A 523 9.67 -19.88 6.75
CA LYS A 523 10.31 -18.57 6.95
C LYS A 523 9.58 -17.76 8.02
N ILE A 524 8.25 -17.76 8.01
CA ILE A 524 7.44 -17.07 9.01
C ILE A 524 7.55 -17.76 10.38
N GLU A 525 7.53 -19.09 10.44
CA GLU A 525 7.69 -19.82 11.70
C GLU A 525 9.06 -19.52 12.34
N ASN A 526 10.12 -19.52 11.55
CA ASN A 526 11.50 -19.30 12.02
C ASN A 526 11.83 -17.81 12.24
N SER A 527 10.99 -16.90 11.83
CA SER A 527 11.25 -15.46 11.90
C SER A 527 11.38 -14.91 13.32
N ILE A 528 10.87 -15.62 14.32
CA ILE A 528 11.09 -15.32 15.76
C ILE A 528 12.57 -15.50 16.14
N GLN A 529 13.32 -16.35 15.44
CA GLN A 529 14.71 -16.67 15.77
C GLN A 529 15.72 -15.98 14.86
N LYS A 530 15.30 -15.59 13.66
CA LYS A 530 16.15 -14.98 12.64
C LYS A 530 15.39 -13.87 11.91
N HIS A 531 16.10 -12.83 11.45
CA HIS A 531 15.52 -11.85 10.54
C HIS A 531 15.05 -12.50 9.24
N LEU A 532 13.83 -12.14 8.78
CA LEU A 532 13.30 -12.56 7.47
C LEU A 532 14.11 -11.96 6.33
#